data_feff671d603492af2bf1ace29148b65e
#
_entry.id   feff671d603492af2bf1ace29148b65e
#
_cell.length_a   1.000
_cell.length_b   1.000
_cell.length_c   1.000
_cell.angle_alpha   90.00
_cell.angle_beta   90.00
_cell.angle_gamma   90.00
#
_symmetry.space_group_name_H-M   'P 1'
#
loop_
_entity.id
_entity.type
_entity.pdbx_description
1 polymer ?
#
loop_
_entity_poly.entity_id
_entity_poly.type
_entity_poly.pdbx_seq_one_letter_code
_entity_poly.pdbx_strand_id
1 'polypeptide(L)'
;MNTAKFKRKKYNYIREVGGCIVSKQIDFKNRDRFIQLGIAISALRKMRGMSQEQLAEKSNVSRSHISAIEAPGLVRPFSLDVFFNIADALEVDPADLINASVFPDKILKIKK
;
A
#
# COMPACT_ATOMS: atom_id res chain seq x y z
N MET A 1 24.59 -0.41 11.83
CA MET A 1 24.65 -0.56 11.60
C MET A 1 24.29 -0.85 11.46
N ASN A 2 23.90 -0.80 11.74
CA ASN A 2 23.77 -1.18 11.49
C ASN A 2 23.31 -1.52 11.40
N THR A 3 23.20 -1.59 11.76
CA THR A 3 23.07 -2.05 11.62
C THR A 3 22.67 -2.56 11.45
N ALA A 4 22.80 -2.82 11.73
CA ALA A 4 22.55 -3.43 11.50
C ALA A 4 21.93 -3.82 11.64
N LYS A 5 22.12 -3.90 11.83
CA LYS A 5 21.80 -4.19 11.97
C LYS A 5 21.06 -4.12 11.75
N PHE A 6 20.45 -3.40 11.67
CA PHE A 6 19.95 -3.31 11.19
C PHE A 6 19.57 -3.58 10.58
N LYS A 7 19.61 -3.84 10.63
CA LYS A 7 19.50 -4.25 10.01
C LYS A 7 18.80 -4.32 9.37
N ARG A 8 18.73 -4.21 9.37
CA ARG A 8 18.38 -4.38 8.79
C ARG A 8 17.68 -4.97 8.43
N LYS A 9 17.41 -4.89 8.64
CA LYS A 9 17.07 -5.51 8.43
C LYS A 9 16.17 -5.65 8.11
N LYS A 10 15.87 -5.33 8.16
CA LYS A 10 15.33 -5.48 7.91
C LYS A 10 14.63 -5.61 7.24
N TYR A 11 14.54 -5.39 7.36
CA TYR A 11 14.10 -5.64 6.71
C TYR A 11 13.57 -6.27 6.39
N ASN A 12 13.63 -6.42 6.81
CA ASN A 12 13.48 -7.24 6.68
C ASN A 12 13.04 -7.72 6.71
N TYR A 13 13.15 -7.91 7.09
CA TYR A 13 13.14 -8.52 7.27
C TYR A 13 12.76 -9.26 7.45
N ILE A 14 12.87 -9.73 7.71
CA ILE A 14 12.81 -10.52 8.06
C ILE A 14 12.93 -11.14 8.13
N ARG A 15 13.22 -11.80 8.53
CA ARG A 15 13.60 -12.38 8.82
C ARG A 15 13.50 -13.20 9.23
N GLU A 16 13.56 -13.67 9.75
CA GLU A 16 13.61 -14.34 10.26
C GLU A 16 13.33 -14.98 10.90
N VAL A 17 13.33 -15.18 11.22
CA VAL A 17 13.11 -15.87 11.81
C VAL A 17 12.45 -16.66 12.03
N GLY A 18 12.84 -17.09 11.96
CA GLY A 18 12.18 -17.92 11.97
C GLY A 18 11.00 -17.83 11.75
N GLY A 19 10.79 -17.63 11.35
CA GLY A 19 9.87 -17.40 10.96
C GLY A 19 8.98 -16.77 11.12
N CYS A 20 8.78 -16.46 11.41
CA CYS A 20 8.00 -15.76 11.43
C CYS A 20 7.98 -14.71 11.43
N ILE A 21 8.09 -14.35 11.19
CA ILE A 21 8.08 -13.44 11.09
C ILE A 21 7.71 -12.61 11.37
N VAL A 22 7.69 -12.42 11.58
CA VAL A 22 7.38 -11.73 11.86
C VAL A 22 7.18 -10.90 11.99
N SER A 23 7.06 -10.74 11.71
CA SER A 23 6.75 -9.97 11.72
C SER A 23 6.61 -9.13 11.96
N LYS A 24 6.62 -9.08 11.41
CA LYS A 24 6.62 -8.12 11.52
C LYS A 24 5.58 -7.32 11.94
N GLN A 25 5.70 -6.73 12.60
CA GLN A 25 4.65 -5.98 13.26
C GLN A 25 4.66 -4.55 12.79
N ILE A 26 3.49 -4.08 12.41
CA ILE A 26 3.31 -2.68 12.06
C ILE A 26 3.09 -1.92 13.36
N ASP A 27 3.76 -0.79 13.53
CA ASP A 27 3.46 0.08 14.65
C ASP A 27 1.97 0.40 14.67
N PHE A 28 1.39 0.37 15.83
CA PHE A 28 -0.04 0.59 15.96
C PHE A 28 -0.47 1.91 15.31
N LYS A 29 0.33 2.96 15.48
CA LYS A 29 0.00 4.27 14.90
C LYS A 29 -0.05 4.25 13.38
N ASN A 30 0.61 3.29 12.75
CA ASN A 30 0.65 3.21 11.29
C ASN A 30 -0.45 2.33 10.71
N ARG A 31 -1.14 1.58 11.57
CA ARG A 31 -2.22 0.71 11.09
C ARG A 31 -3.27 1.50 10.33
N ASP A 32 -3.73 2.59 10.94
CA ASP A 32 -4.77 3.41 10.31
C ASP A 32 -4.29 4.02 9.01
N ARG A 33 -3.01 4.38 8.96
CA ARG A 33 -2.46 4.96 7.74
C ARG A 33 -2.50 3.98 6.58
N PHE A 34 -2.15 2.72 6.82
CA PHE A 34 -2.22 1.70 5.78
C PHE A 34 -3.65 1.41 5.38
N ILE A 35 -4.55 1.35 6.35
CA ILE A 35 -5.96 1.14 6.06
C ILE A 35 -6.51 2.28 5.20
N GLN A 36 -6.19 3.52 5.56
CA GLN A 36 -6.67 4.67 4.79
C GLN A 36 -6.10 4.68 3.39
N LEU A 37 -4.84 4.30 3.22
CA LEU A 37 -4.27 4.18 1.88
C LEU A 37 -5.01 3.13 1.06
N GLY A 38 -5.30 1.99 1.66
CA GLY A 38 -6.04 0.95 0.95
C GLY A 38 -7.42 1.41 0.52
N ILE A 39 -8.09 2.17 1.39
CA ILE A 39 -9.41 2.72 1.06
C ILE A 39 -9.30 3.70 -0.09
N ALA A 40 -8.30 4.58 -0.07
CA ALA A 40 -8.11 5.55 -1.13
C ALA A 40 -7.79 4.87 -2.46
N ILE A 41 -6.94 3.85 -2.42
CA ILE A 41 -6.60 3.08 -3.62
C ILE A 41 -7.85 2.44 -4.20
N SER A 42 -8.66 1.82 -3.35
CA SER A 42 -9.89 1.17 -3.81
C SER A 42 -10.84 2.18 -4.43
N ALA A 43 -11.00 3.34 -3.80
CA ALA A 43 -11.91 4.36 -4.31
C ALA A 43 -11.43 4.88 -5.67
N LEU A 44 -10.15 5.18 -5.79
CA LEU A 44 -9.61 5.69 -7.06
C LEU A 44 -9.69 4.63 -8.15
N ARG A 45 -9.41 3.38 -7.81
CA ARG A 45 -9.53 2.29 -8.77
C ARG A 45 -10.93 2.23 -9.35
N LYS A 46 -11.92 2.30 -8.46
CA LYS A 46 -13.31 2.23 -8.90
C LYS A 46 -13.69 3.44 -9.73
N MET A 47 -13.20 4.61 -9.37
CA MET A 47 -13.43 5.81 -10.14
C MET A 47 -12.84 5.74 -11.54
N ARG A 48 -11.72 5.00 -11.68
CA ARG A 48 -11.10 4.77 -12.98
C ARG A 48 -11.76 3.63 -13.76
N GLY A 49 -12.76 2.98 -13.16
CA GLY A 49 -13.42 1.87 -13.80
C GLY A 49 -12.60 0.61 -13.90
N MET A 50 -11.66 0.42 -13.01
CA MET A 50 -10.78 -0.75 -13.05
C MET A 50 -11.21 -1.81 -12.05
N SER A 51 -11.07 -3.08 -12.45
CA SER A 51 -11.17 -4.18 -11.52
C SER A 51 -9.85 -4.31 -10.76
N GLN A 52 -9.86 -5.08 -9.68
CA GLN A 52 -8.61 -5.38 -8.96
C GLN A 52 -7.62 -6.08 -9.88
N GLU A 53 -8.11 -6.94 -10.75
CA GLU A 53 -7.26 -7.65 -11.69
C GLU A 53 -6.59 -6.68 -12.66
N GLN A 54 -7.34 -5.71 -13.14
CA GLN A 54 -6.78 -4.72 -14.05
C GLN A 54 -5.74 -3.84 -13.38
N LEU A 55 -6.00 -3.45 -12.14
CA LEU A 55 -5.02 -2.67 -11.40
C LEU A 55 -3.77 -3.49 -11.15
N ALA A 56 -3.93 -4.76 -10.79
CA ALA A 56 -2.79 -5.64 -10.56
C ALA A 56 -1.93 -5.73 -11.81
N GLU A 57 -2.57 -5.91 -12.94
CA GLU A 57 -1.86 -6.02 -14.22
C GLU A 57 -1.11 -4.73 -14.55
N LYS A 58 -1.77 -3.61 -14.43
CA LYS A 58 -1.17 -2.32 -14.76
C LYS A 58 -0.04 -1.94 -13.82
N SER A 59 -0.14 -2.34 -12.56
CA SER A 59 0.85 -1.97 -11.56
C SER A 59 1.94 -3.03 -11.42
N ASN A 60 1.79 -4.16 -12.09
CA ASN A 60 2.72 -5.28 -11.96
C ASN A 60 2.80 -5.77 -10.52
N VAL A 61 1.67 -5.77 -9.86
CA VAL A 61 1.52 -6.25 -8.48
C VAL A 61 0.53 -7.40 -8.54
N SER A 62 0.73 -8.44 -7.73
CA SER A 62 -0.18 -9.57 -7.77
C SER A 62 -1.58 -9.15 -7.35
N ARG A 63 -2.57 -9.82 -7.91
CA ARG A 63 -3.94 -9.51 -7.57
C ARG A 63 -4.23 -9.79 -6.09
N SER A 64 -3.65 -10.84 -5.54
CA SER A 64 -3.86 -11.14 -4.13
C SER A 64 -3.28 -10.06 -3.24
N HIS A 65 -2.18 -9.44 -3.67
CA HIS A 65 -1.59 -8.33 -2.92
C HIS A 65 -2.50 -7.09 -2.99
N ILE A 66 -3.01 -6.79 -4.19
CA ILE A 66 -3.96 -5.68 -4.34
C ILE A 66 -5.18 -5.93 -3.46
N SER A 67 -5.73 -7.14 -3.51
CA SER A 67 -6.90 -7.47 -2.71
C SER A 67 -6.64 -7.28 -1.22
N ALA A 68 -5.47 -7.70 -0.74
CA ALA A 68 -5.13 -7.56 0.67
C ALA A 68 -4.93 -6.09 1.05
N ILE A 69 -4.32 -5.31 0.16
CA ILE A 69 -4.10 -3.88 0.42
C ILE A 69 -5.44 -3.15 0.57
N GLU A 70 -6.41 -3.51 -0.26
CA GLU A 70 -7.71 -2.84 -0.25
C GLU A 70 -8.65 -3.36 0.82
N ALA A 71 -8.38 -4.51 1.42
CA ALA A 71 -9.29 -5.12 2.37
C ALA A 71 -9.28 -4.31 3.68
N PRO A 72 -10.42 -3.71 4.06
CA PRO A 72 -10.43 -2.83 5.25
C PRO A 72 -10.18 -3.59 6.55
N GLY A 73 -10.44 -4.87 6.60
CA GLY A 73 -10.21 -5.66 7.81
C GLY A 73 -8.80 -6.16 7.96
N LEU A 74 -7.95 -5.93 6.96
CA LEU A 74 -6.56 -6.37 6.98
C LEU A 74 -5.64 -5.17 6.97
N VAL A 75 -4.54 -5.29 7.70
CA VAL A 75 -3.47 -4.30 7.62
C VAL A 75 -2.33 -4.97 6.87
N ARG A 76 -2.11 -4.56 5.64
CA ARG A 76 -1.08 -5.15 4.80
C ARG A 76 -0.10 -4.06 4.40
N PRO A 77 1.11 -4.09 4.99
CA PRO A 77 2.12 -3.13 4.55
C PRO A 77 2.60 -3.46 3.15
N PHE A 78 3.05 -2.45 2.45
CA PHE A 78 3.59 -2.63 1.12
C PHE A 78 4.73 -1.65 0.92
N SER A 79 5.61 -1.98 -0.01
CA SER A 79 6.81 -1.20 -0.25
C SER A 79 6.47 0.09 -1.00
N LEU A 80 7.39 1.04 -0.96
CA LEU A 80 7.27 2.23 -1.78
C LEU A 80 7.25 1.90 -3.27
N ASP A 81 7.97 0.85 -3.64
CA ASP A 81 7.98 0.41 -5.04
C ASP A 81 6.57 0.05 -5.49
N VAL A 82 5.89 -0.75 -4.68
CA VAL A 82 4.50 -1.12 -4.96
C VAL A 82 3.61 0.11 -4.96
N PHE A 83 3.83 1.00 -4.00
CA PHE A 83 3.03 2.21 -3.89
C PHE A 83 3.16 3.07 -5.15
N PHE A 84 4.39 3.29 -5.61
CA PHE A 84 4.60 4.10 -6.82
C PHE A 84 3.97 3.43 -8.04
N ASN A 85 4.10 2.12 -8.14
CA ASN A 85 3.52 1.40 -9.27
C ASN A 85 1.99 1.52 -9.27
N ILE A 86 1.38 1.46 -8.11
CA ILE A 86 -0.06 1.61 -7.99
C ILE A 86 -0.48 3.02 -8.37
N ALA A 87 0.25 4.03 -7.88
CA ALA A 87 -0.06 5.42 -8.22
C ALA A 87 0.03 5.64 -9.73
N ASP A 88 1.06 5.09 -10.36
CA ASP A 88 1.22 5.21 -11.81
C ASP A 88 0.06 4.54 -12.54
N ALA A 89 -0.33 3.36 -12.09
CA ALA A 89 -1.43 2.62 -12.72
C ALA A 89 -2.75 3.37 -12.58
N LEU A 90 -2.92 4.07 -11.49
CA LEU A 90 -4.12 4.87 -11.25
C LEU A 90 -4.04 6.24 -11.90
N GLU A 91 -2.89 6.58 -12.47
CA GLU A 91 -2.66 7.87 -13.10
C GLU A 91 -2.84 9.03 -12.14
N VAL A 92 -2.28 8.88 -10.95
CA VAL A 92 -2.28 9.95 -9.96
C VAL A 92 -0.85 10.15 -9.48
N ASP A 93 -0.58 11.37 -9.06
CA ASP A 93 0.68 11.69 -8.43
C ASP A 93 0.74 10.97 -7.08
N PRO A 94 1.86 10.32 -6.75
CA PRO A 94 1.94 9.67 -5.43
C PRO A 94 1.62 10.62 -4.27
N ALA A 95 2.02 11.89 -4.37
CA ALA A 95 1.69 12.86 -3.33
C ALA A 95 0.19 13.05 -3.20
N ASP A 96 -0.52 13.06 -4.34
CA ASP A 96 -1.97 13.20 -4.31
C ASP A 96 -2.63 11.98 -3.71
N LEU A 97 -2.07 10.80 -3.95
CA LEU A 97 -2.60 9.59 -3.35
C LEU A 97 -2.46 9.63 -1.83
N ILE A 98 -1.32 10.10 -1.34
CA ILE A 98 -1.12 10.26 0.10
C ILE A 98 -2.11 11.28 0.65
N ASN A 99 -2.25 12.41 -0.02
CA ASN A 99 -3.20 13.44 0.44
C ASN A 99 -4.62 12.92 0.47
N ALA A 100 -5.01 12.12 -0.51
CA ALA A 100 -6.36 11.56 -0.54
C ALA A 100 -6.59 10.60 0.62
N SER A 101 -5.53 9.90 1.05
CA SER A 101 -5.68 8.98 2.17
C SER A 101 -5.87 9.70 3.49
N VAL A 102 -5.28 10.89 3.63
CA VAL A 102 -5.41 11.69 4.85
C VAL A 102 -6.66 12.57 4.81
N PHE A 103 -6.99 13.07 3.62
CA PHE A 103 -8.14 13.95 3.41
C PHE A 103 -9.03 13.33 2.35
N PRO A 104 -9.94 12.43 2.75
CA PRO A 104 -10.71 11.66 1.75
C PRO A 104 -11.51 12.51 0.75
N ASP A 105 -11.92 13.70 1.14
CA ASP A 105 -12.67 14.54 0.21
C ASP A 105 -11.83 15.01 -0.97
N LYS A 106 -10.52 14.90 -0.87
CA LYS A 106 -9.65 15.27 -1.98
C LYS A 106 -9.67 14.25 -3.11
N ILE A 107 -10.22 13.08 -2.87
CA ILE A 107 -10.34 12.08 -3.93
C ILE A 107 -11.14 12.63 -5.10
N LEU A 108 -12.17 13.39 -4.82
CA LEU A 108 -12.99 13.96 -5.87
C LEU A 108 -12.24 14.95 -6.74
N LYS A 109 -11.18 15.53 -6.22
CA LYS A 109 -10.39 16.49 -6.97
C LYS A 109 -9.30 15.84 -7.80
N ILE A 110 -9.03 14.57 -7.58
CA ILE A 110 -8.01 13.85 -8.31
C ILE A 110 -8.54 13.30 -9.61
N LYS A 111 -9.80 12.99 -9.65
CA LYS A 111 -10.35 12.39 -10.84
C LYS A 111 -10.22 13.35 -11.99
N LYS A 112 -10.11 12.89 -13.13
CA LYS A 112 -9.90 13.73 -14.23
C LYS A 112 -10.29 13.21 -15.46
#